data_8e479e5612bb15178d51b132d935c2f4
#
_entry.id   8e479e5612bb15178d51b132d935c2f4
#
_cell.length_a   1.000
_cell.length_b   1.000
_cell.length_c   1.000
_cell.angle_alpha   90.00
_cell.angle_beta   90.00
_cell.angle_gamma   90.00
#
_symmetry.space_group_name_H-M   'P 1'
#
loop_
_entity.id
_entity.type
_entity.pdbx_description
1 polymer ?
#
loop_
_entity_poly.entity_id
_entity_poly.type
_entity_poly.pdbx_seq_one_letter_code
_entity_poly.pdbx_strand_id
1 'polypeptide(L)'
;YGKYINIQTRDFKYGILSNIMKNMSTSIEKKQSWIILDGDLDANWIENMNSVMDDNKVLTLPNNDRIDLTPSMRLFFEIRDLKYATPATVSRAGILYISDEDGYQWRAFVKSWIQQMRFRKIIEKETEELFVKFLEPCLKQLKNSKFIVAQVFLITFVVALCKLLEAYIDRKEACIAKDPKKNTKNEDDPYIGYDYISMFCTIWACGAILTEKDGTDFKRTFS
;
A
#
# COMPACT_ATOMS: atom_id res chain seq x y z
N TYR A 1 -1.86 -23.05 -10.67
CA TYR A 1 -1.20 -23.68 -11.82
C TYR A 1 -2.16 -24.50 -12.69
N GLY A 2 -2.94 -25.40 -12.13
CA GLY A 2 -3.89 -26.28 -12.80
C GLY A 2 -4.23 -27.48 -11.95
N LYS A 3 -5.23 -28.24 -12.37
CA LYS A 3 -5.67 -29.46 -11.66
C LYS A 3 -6.19 -30.51 -12.63
N TYR A 4 -6.06 -31.76 -12.26
CA TYR A 4 -6.77 -32.84 -12.92
C TYR A 4 -8.27 -32.74 -12.66
N ILE A 5 -9.08 -32.79 -13.71
CA ILE A 5 -10.53 -32.89 -13.62
C ILE A 5 -10.90 -34.36 -13.39
N ASN A 6 -10.24 -35.25 -14.14
CA ASN A 6 -10.39 -36.66 -14.02
C ASN A 6 -9.01 -37.34 -14.03
N ILE A 7 -8.68 -38.04 -12.94
CA ILE A 7 -7.39 -38.72 -12.78
C ILE A 7 -7.29 -39.93 -13.69
N GLN A 8 -8.40 -40.63 -13.96
CA GLN A 8 -8.41 -41.84 -14.79
C GLN A 8 -8.20 -41.51 -16.27
N THR A 9 -8.87 -40.47 -16.78
CA THR A 9 -8.70 -40.00 -18.17
C THR A 9 -7.52 -39.05 -18.36
N ARG A 10 -6.87 -38.64 -17.25
CA ARG A 10 -5.79 -37.62 -17.22
C ARG A 10 -6.19 -36.27 -17.81
N ASP A 11 -7.48 -35.96 -17.75
CA ASP A 11 -7.95 -34.64 -18.17
C ASP A 11 -7.45 -33.56 -17.22
N PHE A 12 -6.60 -32.65 -17.75
CA PHE A 12 -5.98 -31.60 -16.98
C PHE A 12 -6.54 -30.24 -17.40
N LYS A 13 -6.97 -29.44 -16.42
CA LYS A 13 -7.40 -28.05 -16.61
C LYS A 13 -6.29 -27.12 -16.17
N TYR A 14 -5.80 -26.29 -17.08
CA TYR A 14 -4.83 -25.24 -16.77
C TYR A 14 -5.44 -24.22 -15.80
N GLY A 15 -4.63 -23.72 -14.89
CA GLY A 15 -4.99 -22.62 -14.01
C GLY A 15 -4.77 -21.27 -14.70
N ILE A 16 -5.11 -20.19 -13.99
CA ILE A 16 -4.98 -18.83 -14.54
C ILE A 16 -3.52 -18.53 -14.90
N LEU A 17 -2.58 -18.75 -13.98
CA LEU A 17 -1.18 -18.47 -14.19
C LEU A 17 -0.60 -19.25 -15.35
N SER A 18 -0.83 -20.58 -15.40
CA SER A 18 -0.31 -21.44 -16.47
C SER A 18 -0.89 -21.09 -17.84
N ASN A 19 -2.17 -20.70 -17.92
CA ASN A 19 -2.77 -20.20 -19.17
C ASN A 19 -2.13 -18.88 -19.62
N ILE A 20 -1.93 -17.93 -18.71
CA ILE A 20 -1.30 -16.66 -19.04
C ILE A 20 0.12 -16.88 -19.53
N MET A 21 0.92 -17.66 -18.78
CA MET A 21 2.30 -17.97 -19.17
C MET A 21 2.37 -18.68 -20.51
N LYS A 22 1.51 -19.66 -20.75
CA LYS A 22 1.45 -20.40 -22.01
C LYS A 22 1.12 -19.48 -23.19
N ASN A 23 0.13 -18.61 -23.04
CA ASN A 23 -0.24 -17.65 -24.08
C ASN A 23 0.88 -16.64 -24.36
N MET A 24 1.57 -16.18 -23.32
CA MET A 24 2.70 -15.26 -23.46
C MET A 24 3.91 -15.96 -24.11
N SER A 25 4.20 -17.21 -23.75
CA SER A 25 5.34 -17.96 -24.31
C SER A 25 5.16 -18.29 -25.79
N THR A 26 3.90 -18.46 -26.24
CA THR A 26 3.57 -18.75 -27.65
C THR A 26 3.31 -17.50 -28.50
N SER A 27 3.28 -16.32 -27.89
CA SER A 27 3.02 -15.07 -28.57
C SER A 27 4.15 -14.72 -29.55
N ILE A 28 3.79 -14.41 -30.79
CA ILE A 28 4.73 -13.98 -31.85
C ILE A 28 5.26 -12.56 -31.58
N GLU A 29 4.49 -11.75 -30.83
CA GLU A 29 4.90 -10.40 -30.47
C GLU A 29 5.88 -10.44 -29.28
N LYS A 30 7.14 -10.07 -29.55
CA LYS A 30 8.20 -9.97 -28.51
C LYS A 30 8.07 -8.72 -27.63
N LYS A 31 6.85 -8.35 -27.23
CA LYS A 31 6.64 -7.26 -26.29
C LYS A 31 7.05 -7.71 -24.89
N GLN A 32 7.68 -6.80 -24.15
CA GLN A 32 7.96 -6.99 -22.72
C GLN A 32 6.65 -7.19 -21.96
N SER A 33 6.49 -8.33 -21.35
CA SER A 33 5.27 -8.70 -20.61
C SER A 33 5.60 -8.98 -19.15
N TRP A 34 4.83 -8.39 -18.24
CA TRP A 34 5.01 -8.55 -16.81
C TRP A 34 3.85 -9.33 -16.23
N ILE A 35 4.16 -10.35 -15.45
CA ILE A 35 3.19 -11.08 -14.65
C ILE A 35 3.38 -10.64 -13.21
N ILE A 36 2.41 -9.92 -12.67
CA ILE A 36 2.45 -9.39 -11.31
C ILE A 36 1.61 -10.31 -10.42
N LEU A 37 2.23 -10.84 -9.39
CA LEU A 37 1.62 -11.69 -8.36
C LEU A 37 1.56 -10.87 -7.08
N ASP A 38 0.40 -10.23 -6.84
CA ASP A 38 0.12 -9.43 -5.66
C ASP A 38 -0.61 -10.30 -4.63
N GLY A 39 0.01 -10.51 -3.48
CA GLY A 39 -0.57 -11.31 -2.41
C GLY A 39 0.47 -11.85 -1.44
N ASP A 40 -0.01 -12.33 -0.28
CA ASP A 40 0.86 -12.92 0.72
C ASP A 40 1.54 -14.20 0.21
N LEU A 41 2.79 -14.37 0.64
CA LEU A 41 3.59 -15.51 0.25
C LEU A 41 3.16 -16.75 1.04
N ASP A 42 2.83 -17.82 0.30
CA ASP A 42 2.51 -19.13 0.84
C ASP A 42 3.55 -20.14 0.33
N ALA A 43 4.12 -20.92 1.25
CA ALA A 43 5.13 -21.93 0.94
C ALA A 43 4.68 -22.90 -0.15
N ASN A 44 3.40 -23.32 -0.13
CA ASN A 44 2.90 -24.33 -1.06
C ASN A 44 2.95 -23.89 -2.53
N TRP A 45 2.66 -22.62 -2.83
CA TRP A 45 2.68 -22.17 -4.21
C TRP A 45 4.04 -21.63 -4.66
N ILE A 46 4.81 -21.01 -3.76
CA ILE A 46 6.09 -20.41 -4.11
C ILE A 46 7.15 -21.47 -4.39
N GLU A 47 7.12 -22.61 -3.70
CA GLU A 47 8.05 -23.71 -3.95
C GLU A 47 7.94 -24.26 -5.37
N ASN A 48 6.72 -24.29 -5.93
CA ASN A 48 6.51 -24.69 -7.32
C ASN A 48 7.06 -23.67 -8.33
N MET A 49 7.32 -22.43 -7.90
CA MET A 49 7.94 -21.39 -8.72
C MET A 49 9.46 -21.43 -8.71
N ASN A 50 10.08 -22.24 -7.84
CA ASN A 50 11.53 -22.32 -7.75
C ASN A 50 12.18 -22.65 -9.10
N SER A 51 11.61 -23.58 -9.87
CA SER A 51 12.10 -23.94 -11.20
C SER A 51 11.98 -22.82 -12.25
N VAL A 52 11.02 -21.92 -12.05
CA VAL A 52 10.82 -20.73 -12.89
C VAL A 52 11.82 -19.63 -12.54
N MET A 53 12.12 -19.50 -11.23
CA MET A 53 13.06 -18.51 -10.72
C MET A 53 14.51 -18.91 -10.94
N ASP A 54 14.79 -20.21 -11.07
CA ASP A 54 16.12 -20.74 -11.41
C ASP A 54 16.56 -20.38 -12.84
N ASP A 55 17.79 -20.66 -13.14
CA ASP A 55 18.38 -20.45 -14.48
C ASP A 55 17.64 -21.23 -15.58
N ASN A 56 16.98 -22.33 -15.22
CA ASN A 56 16.17 -23.13 -16.16
C ASN A 56 14.94 -22.37 -16.69
N LYS A 57 14.39 -21.43 -15.90
CA LYS A 57 13.24 -20.57 -16.27
C LYS A 57 12.06 -21.34 -16.84
N VAL A 58 11.72 -22.50 -16.27
CA VAL A 58 10.68 -23.40 -16.75
C VAL A 58 9.67 -23.69 -15.64
N LEU A 59 8.39 -23.45 -15.93
CA LEU A 59 7.29 -23.89 -15.07
C LEU A 59 6.88 -25.32 -15.49
N THR A 60 7.07 -26.27 -14.60
CA THR A 60 6.61 -27.66 -14.79
C THR A 60 5.26 -27.85 -14.10
N LEU A 61 4.26 -28.29 -14.85
CA LEU A 61 2.91 -28.54 -14.36
C LEU A 61 2.75 -30.00 -13.90
N PRO A 62 1.72 -30.33 -13.07
CA PRO A 62 1.47 -31.69 -12.64
C PRO A 62 1.22 -32.71 -13.75
N ASN A 63 0.80 -32.25 -14.93
CA ASN A 63 0.64 -33.12 -16.12
C ASN A 63 1.93 -33.28 -16.91
N ASN A 64 3.09 -32.85 -16.38
CA ASN A 64 4.40 -32.82 -17.01
C ASN A 64 4.55 -31.82 -18.19
N ASP A 65 3.56 -30.98 -18.46
CA ASP A 65 3.76 -29.87 -19.40
C ASP A 65 4.77 -28.89 -18.85
N ARG A 66 5.61 -28.37 -19.74
CA ARG A 66 6.65 -27.39 -19.43
C ARG A 66 6.35 -26.09 -20.16
N ILE A 67 6.35 -25.01 -19.42
CA ILE A 67 6.12 -23.67 -19.96
C ILE A 67 7.35 -22.83 -19.68
N ASP A 68 8.02 -22.39 -20.76
CA ASP A 68 9.24 -21.59 -20.66
C ASP A 68 8.92 -20.14 -20.32
N LEU A 69 9.70 -19.56 -19.43
CA LEU A 69 9.73 -18.12 -19.18
C LEU A 69 10.66 -17.47 -20.21
N THR A 70 10.10 -16.93 -21.26
CA THR A 70 10.88 -16.29 -22.34
C THR A 70 11.59 -15.02 -21.88
N PRO A 71 12.65 -14.57 -22.59
CA PRO A 71 13.36 -13.32 -22.22
C PRO A 71 12.49 -12.06 -22.24
N SER A 72 11.34 -12.08 -22.91
CA SER A 72 10.37 -10.99 -22.92
C SER A 72 9.42 -11.01 -21.71
N MET A 73 9.38 -12.09 -20.95
CA MET A 73 8.52 -12.24 -19.76
C MET A 73 9.29 -11.89 -18.50
N ARG A 74 8.60 -11.23 -17.55
CA ARG A 74 9.10 -10.93 -16.22
C ARG A 74 8.07 -11.34 -15.18
N LEU A 75 8.52 -11.96 -14.11
CA LEU A 75 7.72 -12.22 -12.91
C LEU A 75 8.03 -11.16 -11.88
N PHE A 76 6.99 -10.60 -11.31
CA PHE A 76 7.07 -9.62 -10.24
C PHE A 76 6.18 -10.09 -9.09
N PHE A 77 6.78 -10.22 -7.89
CA PHE A 77 6.06 -10.61 -6.68
C PHE A 77 5.93 -9.38 -5.80
N GLU A 78 4.71 -9.02 -5.46
CA GLU A 78 4.42 -7.99 -4.47
C GLU A 78 3.95 -8.69 -3.20
N ILE A 79 4.80 -8.68 -2.19
CA ILE A 79 4.60 -9.44 -0.96
C ILE A 79 4.87 -8.55 0.26
N ARG A 80 4.17 -8.82 1.34
CA ARG A 80 4.31 -8.09 2.59
C ARG A 80 5.61 -8.41 3.34
N ASP A 81 5.94 -9.69 3.42
CA ASP A 81 7.12 -10.19 4.11
C ASP A 81 7.59 -11.54 3.55
N LEU A 82 8.77 -11.97 3.99
CA LEU A 82 9.39 -13.23 3.57
C LEU A 82 9.29 -14.33 4.64
N LYS A 83 8.41 -14.19 5.61
CA LYS A 83 8.32 -15.10 6.77
C LYS A 83 8.13 -16.56 6.39
N TYR A 84 7.42 -16.82 5.30
CA TYR A 84 7.14 -18.17 4.80
C TYR A 84 8.01 -18.56 3.60
N ALA A 85 9.00 -17.75 3.25
CA ALA A 85 9.96 -18.09 2.19
C ALA A 85 11.05 -19.03 2.74
N THR A 86 11.37 -20.07 1.99
CA THR A 86 12.53 -20.88 2.29
C THR A 86 13.82 -20.17 1.87
N PRO A 87 14.98 -20.46 2.48
CA PRO A 87 16.28 -19.92 2.03
C PRO A 87 16.53 -20.16 0.54
N ALA A 88 16.09 -21.30 0.02
CA ALA A 88 16.18 -21.65 -1.39
C ALA A 88 15.40 -20.70 -2.30
N THR A 89 14.20 -20.31 -1.88
CA THR A 89 13.37 -19.32 -2.60
C THR A 89 14.01 -17.93 -2.54
N VAL A 90 14.49 -17.53 -1.37
CA VAL A 90 15.10 -16.20 -1.17
C VAL A 90 16.36 -16.04 -2.02
N SER A 91 17.20 -17.08 -2.13
CA SER A 91 18.45 -17.03 -2.91
C SER A 91 18.22 -16.90 -4.43
N ARG A 92 17.02 -17.25 -4.92
CA ARG A 92 16.64 -17.20 -6.34
C ARG A 92 15.94 -15.90 -6.73
N ALA A 93 15.48 -15.13 -5.74
CA ALA A 93 14.74 -13.91 -5.96
C ALA A 93 15.63 -12.67 -5.85
N GLY A 94 15.47 -11.75 -6.79
CA GLY A 94 15.99 -10.39 -6.64
C GLY A 94 15.06 -9.59 -5.75
N ILE A 95 15.47 -9.32 -4.51
CA ILE A 95 14.61 -8.69 -3.49
C ILE A 95 14.84 -7.19 -3.45
N LEU A 96 13.76 -6.42 -3.61
CA LEU A 96 13.73 -4.99 -3.33
C LEU A 96 12.93 -4.78 -2.04
N TYR A 97 13.58 -4.41 -0.97
CA TYR A 97 12.94 -4.10 0.30
C TYR A 97 12.63 -2.61 0.38
N ILE A 98 11.36 -2.27 0.60
CA ILE A 98 10.90 -0.89 0.81
C ILE A 98 10.71 -0.70 2.31
N SER A 99 11.67 -0.04 2.94
CA SER A 99 11.65 0.24 4.37
C SER A 99 10.61 1.29 4.73
N ASP A 100 9.97 1.11 5.90
CA ASP A 100 9.11 2.10 6.54
C ASP A 100 9.88 2.96 7.58
N GLU A 101 11.18 2.69 7.76
CA GLU A 101 11.97 3.31 8.83
C GLU A 101 12.26 4.79 8.59
N ASP A 102 12.53 5.15 7.34
CA ASP A 102 12.88 6.52 6.95
C ASP A 102 11.65 7.39 6.61
N GLY A 103 10.44 6.86 6.79
CA GLY A 103 9.21 7.56 6.46
C GLY A 103 9.00 7.79 4.94
N TYR A 104 9.75 7.07 4.10
CA TYR A 104 9.66 7.21 2.65
C TYR A 104 8.24 6.96 2.13
N GLN A 105 7.60 5.89 2.63
CA GLN A 105 6.26 5.49 2.17
C GLN A 105 5.23 6.58 2.44
N TRP A 106 5.14 7.08 3.67
CA TRP A 106 4.15 8.09 4.02
C TRP A 106 4.45 9.44 3.35
N ARG A 107 5.72 9.82 3.19
CA ARG A 107 6.09 11.07 2.50
C ARG A 107 5.72 11.02 1.02
N ALA A 108 5.97 9.89 0.34
CA ALA A 108 5.58 9.68 -1.04
C ALA A 108 4.05 9.74 -1.21
N PHE A 109 3.30 9.13 -0.28
CA PHE A 109 1.84 9.18 -0.27
C PHE A 109 1.33 10.62 -0.09
N VAL A 110 1.83 11.34 0.91
CA VAL A 110 1.47 12.75 1.17
C VAL A 110 1.73 13.62 -0.07
N LYS A 111 2.91 13.47 -0.68
CA LYS A 111 3.24 14.21 -1.89
C LYS A 111 2.26 13.94 -3.03
N SER A 112 1.90 12.69 -3.25
CA SER A 112 0.90 12.30 -4.25
C SER A 112 -0.47 12.88 -3.91
N TRP A 113 -0.88 12.82 -2.65
CA TRP A 113 -2.16 13.37 -2.19
C TRP A 113 -2.22 14.90 -2.36
N ILE A 114 -1.17 15.63 -1.99
CA ILE A 114 -1.07 17.08 -2.19
C ILE A 114 -1.19 17.42 -3.69
N GLN A 115 -0.54 16.66 -4.58
CA GLN A 115 -0.65 16.87 -6.02
C GLN A 115 -2.08 16.69 -6.54
N GLN A 116 -2.83 15.74 -5.99
CA GLN A 116 -4.25 15.57 -6.32
C GLN A 116 -5.09 16.74 -5.80
N MET A 117 -4.73 17.31 -4.64
CA MET A 117 -5.42 18.44 -4.04
C MET A 117 -5.07 19.80 -4.66
N ARG A 118 -4.08 19.89 -5.54
CA ARG A 118 -3.71 21.14 -6.26
C ARG A 118 -4.89 21.80 -6.94
N PHE A 119 -5.84 21.05 -7.44
CA PHE A 119 -7.05 21.59 -8.05
C PHE A 119 -7.93 22.37 -7.06
N ARG A 120 -7.71 22.18 -5.75
CA ARG A 120 -8.45 22.84 -4.67
C ARG A 120 -7.68 24.02 -4.01
N LYS A 121 -6.66 24.57 -4.67
CA LYS A 121 -5.87 25.72 -4.21
C LYS A 121 -5.18 25.55 -2.84
N ILE A 122 -4.96 24.33 -2.37
CA ILE A 122 -4.16 24.08 -1.16
C ILE A 122 -2.71 24.45 -1.46
N ILE A 123 -2.12 25.24 -0.58
CA ILE A 123 -0.71 25.64 -0.71
C ILE A 123 0.15 24.43 -0.37
N GLU A 124 0.78 23.85 -1.40
CA GLU A 124 1.57 22.61 -1.32
C GLU A 124 2.63 22.68 -0.20
N LYS A 125 3.37 23.79 -0.16
CA LYS A 125 4.47 23.98 0.79
C LYS A 125 3.99 24.07 2.24
N GLU A 126 2.93 24.81 2.51
CA GLU A 126 2.36 24.93 3.87
C GLU A 126 1.84 23.59 4.38
N THR A 127 1.21 22.80 3.50
CA THR A 127 0.73 21.47 3.88
C THR A 127 1.88 20.51 4.21
N GLU A 128 2.95 20.49 3.42
CA GLU A 128 4.14 19.71 3.72
C GLU A 128 4.78 20.11 5.05
N GLU A 129 4.90 21.41 5.31
CA GLU A 129 5.44 21.95 6.57
C GLU A 129 4.59 21.53 7.78
N LEU A 130 3.26 21.56 7.66
CA LEU A 130 2.35 21.11 8.72
C LEU A 130 2.45 19.61 8.99
N PHE A 131 2.61 18.80 7.95
CA PHE A 131 2.79 17.36 8.12
C PHE A 131 4.11 17.02 8.81
N VAL A 132 5.19 17.72 8.46
CA VAL A 132 6.48 17.56 9.15
C VAL A 132 6.37 18.02 10.60
N LYS A 133 5.69 19.14 10.86
CA LYS A 133 5.56 19.74 12.18
C LYS A 133 4.71 18.90 13.15
N PHE A 134 3.59 18.38 12.69
CA PHE A 134 2.62 17.69 13.57
C PHE A 134 2.66 16.16 13.43
N LEU A 135 2.67 15.64 12.21
CA LEU A 135 2.55 14.22 11.96
C LEU A 135 3.82 13.44 12.29
N GLU A 136 4.98 13.94 11.87
CA GLU A 136 6.24 13.20 12.05
C GLU A 136 6.57 12.90 13.52
N PRO A 137 6.45 13.86 14.47
CA PRO A 137 6.63 13.56 15.89
C PRO A 137 5.63 12.53 16.42
N CYS A 138 4.36 12.62 15.99
CA CYS A 138 3.32 11.67 16.38
C CYS A 138 3.65 10.25 15.91
N LEU A 139 4.06 10.08 14.65
CA LEU A 139 4.43 8.77 14.10
C LEU A 139 5.65 8.17 14.83
N LYS A 140 6.65 8.98 15.15
CA LYS A 140 7.81 8.54 15.95
C LYS A 140 7.40 8.06 17.33
N GLN A 141 6.49 8.78 17.99
CA GLN A 141 5.99 8.40 19.30
C GLN A 141 5.15 7.12 19.24
N LEU A 142 4.29 6.97 18.24
CA LEU A 142 3.51 5.75 18.02
C LEU A 142 4.41 4.53 17.79
N LYS A 143 5.45 4.65 16.95
CA LYS A 143 6.40 3.55 16.69
C LYS A 143 7.04 3.02 17.97
N ASN A 144 7.26 3.87 18.95
CA ASN A 144 7.87 3.54 20.22
C ASN A 144 6.85 3.18 21.32
N SER A 145 5.56 3.33 21.05
CA SER A 145 4.52 3.11 22.05
C SER A 145 4.20 1.62 22.22
N LYS A 146 4.13 1.18 23.48
CA LYS A 146 3.69 -0.17 23.87
C LYS A 146 2.17 -0.29 24.07
N PHE A 147 1.44 0.82 23.94
CA PHE A 147 0.03 0.94 24.32
C PHE A 147 -0.89 1.00 23.09
N ILE A 148 -0.48 0.36 22.01
CA ILE A 148 -1.24 0.27 20.79
C ILE A 148 -2.16 -0.95 20.84
N VAL A 149 -3.47 -0.76 20.60
CA VAL A 149 -4.49 -1.83 20.65
C VAL A 149 -4.29 -2.85 19.53
N ALA A 150 -3.80 -2.41 18.36
CA ALA A 150 -3.62 -3.25 17.20
C ALA A 150 -2.33 -2.89 16.44
N GLN A 151 -1.66 -3.88 15.88
CA GLN A 151 -0.54 -3.63 14.96
C GLN A 151 -1.08 -3.01 13.67
N VAL A 152 -0.77 -1.73 13.46
CA VAL A 152 -1.19 -0.96 12.29
C VAL A 152 0.05 -0.36 11.64
N PHE A 153 0.10 -0.38 10.32
CA PHE A 153 1.18 0.28 9.57
C PHE A 153 1.08 1.80 9.71
N LEU A 154 2.21 2.48 9.84
CA LEU A 154 2.26 3.93 10.01
C LEU A 154 1.53 4.69 8.88
N ILE A 155 1.61 4.17 7.66
CA ILE A 155 0.92 4.76 6.51
C ILE A 155 -0.61 4.83 6.69
N THR A 156 -1.21 3.91 7.48
CA THR A 156 -2.66 3.92 7.73
C THR A 156 -3.11 5.19 8.45
N PHE A 157 -2.29 5.69 9.39
CA PHE A 157 -2.58 6.95 10.09
C PHE A 157 -2.51 8.14 9.14
N VAL A 158 -1.54 8.11 8.25
CA VAL A 158 -1.36 9.16 7.22
C VAL A 158 -2.55 9.19 6.27
N VAL A 159 -2.99 8.03 5.81
CA VAL A 159 -4.19 7.90 4.96
C VAL A 159 -5.44 8.39 5.69
N ALA A 160 -5.60 8.03 6.98
CA ALA A 160 -6.72 8.50 7.79
C ALA A 160 -6.69 10.02 7.96
N LEU A 161 -5.52 10.60 8.25
CA LEU A 161 -5.33 12.04 8.35
C LEU A 161 -5.71 12.74 7.04
N CYS A 162 -5.20 12.28 5.91
CA CYS A 162 -5.50 12.86 4.61
C CYS A 162 -7.00 12.82 4.30
N LYS A 163 -7.67 11.70 4.60
CA LYS A 163 -9.12 11.57 4.42
C LYS A 163 -9.93 12.50 5.35
N LEU A 164 -9.48 12.71 6.58
CA LEU A 164 -10.13 13.63 7.51
C LEU A 164 -10.01 15.08 7.02
N LEU A 165 -8.83 15.46 6.55
CA LEU A 165 -8.58 16.78 5.96
C LEU A 165 -9.41 16.99 4.68
N GLU A 166 -9.46 15.99 3.82
CA GLU A 166 -10.27 16.02 2.60
C GLU A 166 -11.75 16.22 2.91
N ALA A 167 -12.30 15.43 3.83
CA ALA A 167 -13.69 15.55 4.26
C ALA A 167 -14.01 16.93 4.87
N TYR A 168 -13.07 17.51 5.61
CA TYR A 168 -13.22 18.86 6.16
C TYR A 168 -13.28 19.90 5.03
N ILE A 169 -12.35 19.84 4.09
CA ILE A 169 -12.29 20.76 2.95
C ILE A 169 -13.56 20.64 2.11
N ASP A 170 -14.00 19.43 1.76
CA ASP A 170 -15.22 19.17 1.02
C ASP A 170 -16.43 19.79 1.69
N ARG A 171 -16.53 19.66 3.01
CA ARG A 171 -17.63 20.23 3.79
C ARG A 171 -17.60 21.75 3.78
N LYS A 172 -16.41 22.36 3.91
CA LYS A 172 -16.26 23.82 3.85
C LYS A 172 -16.63 24.36 2.48
N GLU A 173 -16.08 23.77 1.41
CA GLU A 173 -16.41 24.14 0.02
C GLU A 173 -17.92 24.02 -0.26
N ALA A 174 -18.56 22.94 0.22
CA ALA A 174 -20.00 22.76 0.08
C ALA A 174 -20.82 23.80 0.85
N CYS A 175 -20.34 24.25 2.02
CA CYS A 175 -20.99 25.32 2.79
C CYS A 175 -20.89 26.67 2.06
N ILE A 176 -19.73 26.99 1.51
CA ILE A 176 -19.49 28.23 0.74
C ILE A 176 -20.36 28.24 -0.52
N ALA A 177 -20.48 27.10 -1.21
CA ALA A 177 -21.30 26.98 -2.41
C ALA A 177 -22.81 27.18 -2.15
N LYS A 178 -23.29 26.85 -0.95
CA LYS A 178 -24.72 26.97 -0.58
C LYS A 178 -25.14 28.41 -0.24
N ASP A 179 -24.24 29.25 0.21
CA ASP A 179 -24.54 30.62 0.68
C ASP A 179 -23.52 31.65 0.15
N PRO A 180 -23.54 31.93 -1.18
CA PRO A 180 -22.55 32.83 -1.80
C PRO A 180 -22.68 34.29 -1.36
N LYS A 181 -23.76 34.66 -0.65
CA LYS A 181 -23.99 36.01 -0.14
C LYS A 181 -23.37 36.31 1.22
N LYS A 182 -22.90 35.30 1.94
CA LYS A 182 -22.16 35.44 3.20
C LYS A 182 -20.68 35.75 2.99
N ASN A 183 -20.25 35.93 1.73
CA ASN A 183 -18.87 36.16 1.31
C ASN A 183 -18.41 37.58 1.70
N THR A 184 -18.25 37.85 2.98
CA THR A 184 -17.62 39.06 3.52
C THR A 184 -16.18 38.77 3.90
N LYS A 185 -15.40 39.07 3.00
CA LYS A 185 -13.98 39.48 2.93
C LYS A 185 -12.85 38.69 3.59
N ASN A 186 -13.00 37.80 4.56
CA ASN A 186 -11.86 37.01 5.08
C ASN A 186 -12.24 35.73 5.86
N GLU A 187 -13.52 35.50 6.19
CA GLU A 187 -13.92 34.32 6.98
C GLU A 187 -14.28 33.09 6.13
N ASP A 188 -14.42 33.27 4.82
CA ASP A 188 -14.93 32.25 3.88
C ASP A 188 -13.84 31.52 3.08
N ASP A 189 -12.56 31.78 3.38
CA ASP A 189 -11.47 31.00 2.81
C ASP A 189 -11.52 29.60 3.48
N PRO A 190 -11.71 28.50 2.72
CA PRO A 190 -11.76 27.15 3.27
C PRO A 190 -10.45 26.75 3.97
N TYR A 191 -9.39 27.55 3.80
CA TYR A 191 -8.07 27.28 4.36
C TYR A 191 -7.76 28.10 5.63
N ILE A 192 -8.64 29.03 6.03
CA ILE A 192 -8.46 29.73 7.31
C ILE A 192 -8.55 28.74 8.46
N GLY A 193 -7.51 28.71 9.31
CA GLY A 193 -7.39 27.79 10.43
C GLY A 193 -7.00 26.37 10.02
N TYR A 194 -6.47 26.19 8.80
CA TYR A 194 -6.03 24.88 8.30
C TYR A 194 -4.95 24.23 9.16
N ASP A 195 -4.10 25.04 9.81
CA ASP A 195 -3.11 24.58 10.79
C ASP A 195 -3.76 23.94 12.02
N TYR A 196 -4.79 24.57 12.59
CA TYR A 196 -5.54 24.04 13.73
C TYR A 196 -6.29 22.74 13.38
N ILE A 197 -6.93 22.71 12.21
CA ILE A 197 -7.63 21.50 11.78
C ILE A 197 -6.67 20.37 11.43
N SER A 198 -5.49 20.69 10.87
CA SER A 198 -4.45 19.71 10.60
C SER A 198 -3.92 19.08 11.90
N MET A 199 -3.70 19.89 12.93
CA MET A 199 -3.33 19.40 14.26
C MET A 199 -4.44 18.52 14.84
N PHE A 200 -5.69 18.98 14.82
CA PHE A 200 -6.84 18.22 15.33
C PHE A 200 -6.99 16.87 14.60
N CYS A 201 -6.93 16.86 13.28
CA CYS A 201 -7.02 15.63 12.48
C CYS A 201 -5.84 14.68 12.77
N THR A 202 -4.64 15.22 13.01
CA THR A 202 -3.46 14.43 13.37
C THR A 202 -3.67 13.73 14.71
N ILE A 203 -4.16 14.46 15.72
CA ILE A 203 -4.47 13.89 17.05
C ILE A 203 -5.53 12.78 16.92
N TRP A 204 -6.58 13.00 16.15
CA TRP A 204 -7.62 12.00 15.94
C TRP A 204 -7.11 10.78 15.17
N ALA A 205 -6.37 10.97 14.07
CA ALA A 205 -5.85 9.88 13.26
C ALA A 205 -4.86 9.01 14.06
N CYS A 206 -3.96 9.63 14.83
CA CYS A 206 -2.91 8.93 15.57
C CYS A 206 -3.38 8.42 16.94
N GLY A 207 -4.26 9.18 17.63
CA GLY A 207 -4.72 8.84 18.97
C GLY A 207 -5.78 7.74 19.02
N ALA A 208 -6.45 7.44 17.91
CA ALA A 208 -7.58 6.51 17.88
C ALA A 208 -7.24 5.08 18.33
N ILE A 209 -5.98 4.66 18.19
CA ILE A 209 -5.51 3.30 18.54
C ILE A 209 -4.87 3.19 19.91
N LEU A 210 -4.72 4.31 20.62
CA LEU A 210 -4.13 4.29 21.97
C LEU A 210 -5.16 3.82 22.98
N THR A 211 -4.71 3.03 23.95
CA THR A 211 -5.54 2.48 25.02
C THR A 211 -5.20 3.11 26.37
N GLU A 212 -6.14 3.03 27.28
CA GLU A 212 -5.92 3.31 28.69
C GLU A 212 -5.32 2.10 29.39
N LYS A 213 -4.31 2.31 30.22
CA LYS A 213 -3.72 1.28 31.06
C LYS A 213 -3.40 1.85 32.44
N ASP A 214 -3.74 1.10 33.47
CA ASP A 214 -3.45 1.43 34.86
C ASP A 214 -3.95 2.83 35.32
N GLY A 215 -5.11 3.26 34.79
CA GLY A 215 -5.69 4.57 35.08
C GLY A 215 -5.03 5.74 34.36
N THR A 216 -4.05 5.48 33.48
CA THR A 216 -3.42 6.51 32.67
C THR A 216 -4.07 6.53 31.30
N ASP A 217 -4.74 7.63 30.99
CA ASP A 217 -5.32 7.85 29.65
C ASP A 217 -4.25 8.31 28.68
N PHE A 218 -3.70 7.35 27.92
CA PHE A 218 -2.66 7.63 26.93
C PHE A 218 -3.14 8.51 25.79
N LYS A 219 -4.44 8.57 25.52
CA LYS A 219 -5.01 9.50 24.53
C LYS A 219 -4.82 10.94 24.97
N ARG A 220 -5.05 11.23 26.26
CA ARG A 220 -4.82 12.58 26.82
C ARG A 220 -3.34 12.95 26.88
N THR A 221 -2.48 11.97 27.18
CA THR A 221 -1.04 12.20 27.24
C THR A 221 -0.43 12.43 25.83
N PHE A 222 -1.08 11.87 24.81
CA PHE A 222 -0.64 12.00 23.42
C PHE A 222 -1.09 13.32 22.78
N SER A 223 -2.25 13.84 23.16
CA SER A 223 -2.80 15.11 22.67
C SER A 223 -2.18 16.32 23.37
#